data_c4518078ece1fee187d4fa5b7d9da2c0
#
_entry.id   c4518078ece1fee187d4fa5b7d9da2c0
#
_cell.length_a   1.000
_cell.length_b   1.000
_cell.length_c   1.000
_cell.angle_alpha   90.00
_cell.angle_beta   90.00
_cell.angle_gamma   90.00
#
_symmetry.space_group_name_H-M   'P 1'
#
loop_
_entity.id
_entity.type
_entity.pdbx_description
1 polymer ?
#
loop_
_entity_poly.entity_id
_entity_poly.type
_entity_poly.pdbx_seq_one_letter_code
_entity_poly.pdbx_strand_id
1 'polypeptide(L)'
;MNSPSLKPHGGKGLINRVLPEIAREKLERDTRHKSYMISDADLSVFHRIADGTLSPLEGPMDSESFNMVLEDEVVISDGNKYAWTIPISFPVSGEEAEKFETGETVLVRRTDGAVIGTLEISDIFPFDKKRYNKSVYGTDRDDHPGARIFNDDPRNLLLGGKIWALPQQHDPQFARYMISPLEARNLFKEMGWERVVAFQTRNALHRAHEYALLYAVERLTQEGYYTGAVLNPLVGATKSDDVPADVRMHTYEALLKAGVFGEGDRDEELWKSRGYDFTDHLVMIGLDMKMFYAGPREAVMHAIYRQNYGFTDIVIGRKHADAPFDDSSPIWGDFDAHEKFDNLRGDLLILPAKVGFAAYFKEIKRVGLIKEFKALGYDPLFISGKEVRRKLQKGEPVDQRIMRKPVADILTAFYAAAEGEEGMQKSSNVTWHDTGIQKKDREERNRHRGVVVWLTGLSGCGKSTVATAVQQRLFEKGHQVYILDGDNVRHGLNGDLGFSPEDREENIRRIGEVARLFADAGFITITSFISPYIKDRDRARSLNPEDDFMEVFVKAPLSVCEERDPKGLYQKAREGVIKEFTGISAPYEEPENPEIVIETDRMSVDESADKIVSYLKEKGIIRE
;
A
#
# COMPACT_ATOMS: atom_id res chain seq x y z
N MET A 1 9.92 -0.85 -44.44
CA MET A 1 8.72 -0.66 -43.60
C MET A 1 9.10 0.29 -42.48
N ASN A 2 8.44 1.45 -42.42
CA ASN A 2 8.74 2.43 -41.37
C ASN A 2 8.18 1.91 -40.03
N SER A 3 9.08 1.65 -39.09
CA SER A 3 8.68 1.30 -37.72
C SER A 3 7.90 2.46 -37.12
N PRO A 4 6.71 2.25 -36.58
CA PRO A 4 5.82 3.31 -36.09
C PRO A 4 6.10 3.72 -34.65
N SER A 5 7.32 3.53 -34.17
CA SER A 5 7.70 4.03 -32.85
C SER A 5 7.48 5.55 -32.82
N LEU A 6 6.48 5.99 -32.05
CA LEU A 6 6.24 7.42 -31.83
C LEU A 6 7.53 8.12 -31.39
N LYS A 7 7.74 9.36 -31.81
CA LYS A 7 8.84 10.14 -31.23
C LYS A 7 8.68 10.24 -29.72
N PRO A 8 9.80 10.20 -28.96
CA PRO A 8 9.75 10.48 -27.53
C PRO A 8 9.06 11.82 -27.27
N HIS A 9 8.42 11.91 -26.12
CA HIS A 9 7.77 13.15 -25.70
C HIS A 9 8.80 14.27 -25.56
N GLY A 10 8.40 15.50 -25.89
CA GLY A 10 9.32 16.64 -25.92
C GLY A 10 10.11 16.81 -27.24
N GLY A 11 9.83 15.97 -28.26
CA GLY A 11 10.39 16.15 -29.62
C GLY A 11 11.84 15.75 -29.81
N LYS A 12 12.62 15.65 -28.74
CA LYS A 12 14.01 15.17 -28.72
C LYS A 12 14.07 13.64 -28.67
N GLY A 13 15.28 13.06 -28.69
CA GLY A 13 15.49 11.65 -28.35
C GLY A 13 15.15 11.38 -26.88
N LEU A 14 15.16 10.09 -26.52
CA LEU A 14 15.05 9.72 -25.10
C LEU A 14 16.21 10.33 -24.32
N ILE A 15 15.87 10.92 -23.17
CA ILE A 15 16.88 11.31 -22.19
C ILE A 15 17.53 10.04 -21.64
N ASN A 16 18.85 10.06 -21.50
CA ASN A 16 19.60 9.01 -20.81
C ASN A 16 20.59 9.67 -19.85
N ARG A 17 20.29 9.55 -18.58
CA ARG A 17 21.07 10.06 -17.45
C ARG A 17 21.53 8.92 -16.53
N VAL A 18 21.62 7.70 -17.08
CA VAL A 18 22.10 6.54 -16.35
C VAL A 18 23.61 6.43 -16.50
N LEU A 19 24.31 6.47 -15.38
CA LEU A 19 25.75 6.26 -15.31
C LEU A 19 26.09 4.77 -15.53
N PRO A 20 27.28 4.46 -16.05
CA PRO A 20 27.73 3.08 -16.06
C PRO A 20 27.98 2.57 -14.62
N GLU A 21 27.77 1.28 -14.39
CA GLU A 21 27.89 0.67 -13.03
C GLU A 21 29.25 0.92 -12.37
N ILE A 22 30.32 1.01 -13.15
CA ILE A 22 31.68 1.33 -12.65
C ILE A 22 31.75 2.69 -11.92
N ALA A 23 30.78 3.59 -12.13
CA ALA A 23 30.72 4.86 -11.42
C ALA A 23 30.30 4.71 -9.94
N ARG A 24 29.64 3.61 -9.57
CA ARG A 24 29.15 3.35 -8.21
C ARG A 24 30.25 3.46 -7.17
N GLU A 25 31.31 2.69 -7.33
CA GLU A 25 32.42 2.66 -6.38
C GLU A 25 33.07 4.06 -6.19
N LYS A 26 33.15 4.84 -7.28
CA LYS A 26 33.66 6.21 -7.21
C LYS A 26 32.75 7.13 -6.42
N LEU A 27 31.44 7.05 -6.63
CA LEU A 27 30.46 7.88 -5.91
C LEU A 27 30.32 7.47 -4.43
N GLU A 28 30.39 6.19 -4.13
CA GLU A 28 30.33 5.69 -2.76
C GLU A 28 31.52 6.14 -1.90
N ARG A 29 32.71 6.25 -2.53
CA ARG A 29 33.93 6.75 -1.87
C ARG A 29 34.04 8.27 -1.84
N ASP A 30 33.13 8.98 -2.49
CA ASP A 30 33.20 10.44 -2.55
C ASP A 30 32.75 11.07 -1.21
N THR A 31 33.69 11.68 -0.52
CA THR A 31 33.45 12.40 0.75
C THR A 31 33.42 13.91 0.58
N ARG A 32 33.60 14.43 -0.63
CA ARG A 32 33.69 15.87 -0.92
C ARG A 32 32.33 16.50 -1.14
N HIS A 33 31.40 15.73 -1.73
CA HIS A 33 30.06 16.22 -2.01
C HIS A 33 29.14 16.04 -0.81
N LYS A 34 28.30 17.03 -0.58
CA LYS A 34 27.17 16.95 0.35
C LYS A 34 26.17 15.90 -0.14
N SER A 35 25.28 15.48 0.73
CA SER A 35 24.29 14.46 0.39
C SER A 35 22.87 15.00 0.56
N TYR A 36 22.00 14.72 -0.40
CA TYR A 36 20.57 14.88 -0.34
C TYR A 36 19.92 13.50 -0.15
N MET A 37 19.05 13.37 0.86
CA MET A 37 18.30 12.14 1.12
C MET A 37 16.97 12.20 0.37
N ILE A 38 16.85 11.37 -0.68
CA ILE A 38 15.59 11.26 -1.42
C ILE A 38 14.58 10.41 -0.63
N SER A 39 13.30 10.78 -0.69
CA SER A 39 12.24 9.96 -0.09
C SER A 39 12.00 8.68 -0.90
N ASP A 40 11.56 7.61 -0.24
CA ASP A 40 11.19 6.36 -0.94
C ASP A 40 10.07 6.60 -1.97
N ALA A 41 9.18 7.56 -1.70
CA ALA A 41 8.12 7.97 -2.64
C ALA A 41 8.65 8.61 -3.92
N ASP A 42 9.81 9.29 -3.88
CA ASP A 42 10.41 9.98 -5.02
C ASP A 42 11.50 9.17 -5.72
N LEU A 43 11.90 8.03 -5.13
CA LEU A 43 12.95 7.17 -5.65
C LEU A 43 12.65 6.67 -7.07
N SER A 44 11.43 6.21 -7.32
CA SER A 44 11.02 5.76 -8.65
C SER A 44 11.06 6.92 -9.66
N VAL A 45 10.63 8.12 -9.26
CA VAL A 45 10.67 9.32 -10.11
C VAL A 45 12.10 9.66 -10.52
N PHE A 46 13.05 9.59 -9.58
CA PHE A 46 14.48 9.82 -9.86
C PHE A 46 15.00 8.89 -10.96
N HIS A 47 14.71 7.59 -10.84
CA HIS A 47 15.11 6.62 -11.86
C HIS A 47 14.35 6.80 -13.18
N ARG A 48 13.05 7.16 -13.16
CA ARG A 48 12.25 7.40 -14.38
C ARG A 48 12.69 8.65 -15.15
N ILE A 49 13.25 9.66 -14.49
CA ILE A 49 13.89 10.77 -15.18
C ILE A 49 15.15 10.25 -15.88
N ALA A 50 15.99 9.50 -15.17
CA ALA A 50 17.29 9.08 -15.67
C ALA A 50 17.22 8.12 -16.86
N ASP A 51 16.27 7.17 -16.87
CA ASP A 51 16.10 6.18 -17.93
C ASP A 51 15.32 6.69 -19.16
N GLY A 52 14.83 7.94 -19.09
CA GLY A 52 14.08 8.60 -20.13
C GLY A 52 12.59 8.35 -20.14
N THR A 53 12.04 7.63 -19.17
CA THR A 53 10.58 7.47 -18.99
C THR A 53 9.88 8.82 -18.87
N LEU A 54 10.53 9.80 -18.23
CA LEU A 54 10.05 11.17 -18.04
C LEU A 54 10.72 12.17 -19.02
N SER A 55 11.18 11.72 -20.19
CA SER A 55 11.62 12.66 -21.22
C SER A 55 10.53 13.71 -21.51
N PRO A 56 10.88 15.01 -21.69
CA PRO A 56 12.21 15.54 -21.89
C PRO A 56 12.96 15.98 -20.62
N LEU A 57 12.51 15.64 -19.41
CA LEU A 57 13.16 16.07 -18.18
C LEU A 57 14.56 15.47 -18.02
N GLU A 58 15.53 16.31 -17.65
CA GLU A 58 16.89 15.91 -17.29
C GLU A 58 17.11 15.84 -15.77
N GLY A 59 16.09 16.22 -14.99
CA GLY A 59 16.09 16.27 -13.53
C GLY A 59 14.78 16.86 -13.01
N PRO A 60 14.70 17.12 -11.70
CA PRO A 60 13.57 17.85 -11.11
C PRO A 60 13.46 19.25 -11.70
N MET A 61 12.22 19.72 -11.87
CA MET A 61 11.93 21.04 -12.44
C MET A 61 12.42 22.17 -11.53
N ASP A 62 12.93 23.22 -12.13
CA ASP A 62 13.12 24.52 -11.48
C ASP A 62 11.78 25.25 -11.23
N SER A 63 11.83 26.39 -10.56
CA SER A 63 10.62 27.16 -10.20
C SER A 63 9.85 27.64 -11.42
N GLU A 64 10.51 28.00 -12.52
CA GLU A 64 9.88 28.46 -13.75
C GLU A 64 9.08 27.32 -14.40
N SER A 65 9.73 26.19 -14.65
CA SER A 65 9.11 24.99 -15.25
C SER A 65 7.99 24.42 -14.36
N PHE A 66 8.22 24.41 -13.03
CA PHE A 66 7.23 23.97 -12.06
C PHE A 66 5.94 24.79 -12.10
N ASN A 67 6.07 26.12 -12.09
CA ASN A 67 4.93 27.03 -12.17
C ASN A 67 4.23 26.95 -13.52
N MET A 68 4.95 26.84 -14.62
CA MET A 68 4.38 26.64 -15.96
C MET A 68 3.51 25.39 -16.04
N VAL A 69 3.94 24.29 -15.44
CA VAL A 69 3.12 23.07 -15.37
C VAL A 69 1.89 23.26 -14.50
N LEU A 70 1.99 23.92 -13.36
CA LEU A 70 0.85 24.20 -12.50
C LEU A 70 -0.23 25.04 -13.20
N GLU A 71 0.17 26.04 -13.98
CA GLU A 71 -0.71 27.04 -14.59
C GLU A 71 -1.17 26.62 -15.98
N ASP A 72 -0.24 26.20 -16.83
CA ASP A 72 -0.48 25.93 -18.23
C ASP A 72 -0.53 24.44 -18.61
N GLU A 73 -0.13 23.53 -17.72
CA GLU A 73 -0.06 22.09 -17.96
C GLU A 73 0.84 21.71 -19.17
N VAL A 74 1.93 22.43 -19.34
CA VAL A 74 2.90 22.20 -20.43
C VAL A 74 4.34 22.27 -19.94
N VAL A 75 5.22 21.63 -20.70
CA VAL A 75 6.67 21.87 -20.69
C VAL A 75 7.10 22.41 -22.04
N ILE A 76 8.15 23.22 -22.05
CA ILE A 76 8.75 23.73 -23.29
C ILE A 76 9.99 22.90 -23.63
N SER A 77 10.06 22.40 -24.85
CA SER A 77 11.23 21.73 -25.40
C SER A 77 11.46 22.18 -26.84
N ASP A 78 12.66 22.66 -27.15
CA ASP A 78 13.02 23.22 -28.47
C ASP A 78 12.01 24.27 -28.99
N GLY A 79 11.48 25.10 -28.07
CA GLY A 79 10.52 26.16 -28.40
C GLY A 79 9.08 25.71 -28.62
N ASN A 80 8.79 24.41 -28.54
CA ASN A 80 7.45 23.87 -28.69
C ASN A 80 6.84 23.52 -27.31
N LYS A 81 5.50 23.60 -27.22
CA LYS A 81 4.74 23.23 -26.03
C LYS A 81 4.31 21.76 -26.10
N TYR A 82 4.65 21.01 -25.06
CA TYR A 82 4.24 19.61 -24.90
C TYR A 82 3.37 19.48 -23.65
N ALA A 83 2.33 18.65 -23.70
CA ALA A 83 1.46 18.40 -22.58
C ALA A 83 2.23 17.84 -21.38
N TRP A 84 2.02 18.43 -20.21
CA TRP A 84 2.62 17.96 -18.96
C TRP A 84 1.78 18.45 -17.78
N THR A 85 1.16 17.55 -17.05
CA THR A 85 0.05 17.93 -16.16
C THR A 85 0.36 17.88 -14.67
N ILE A 86 1.46 17.27 -14.25
CA ILE A 86 1.90 17.20 -12.85
C ILE A 86 3.37 17.62 -12.78
N PRO A 87 3.71 18.68 -12.03
CA PRO A 87 5.10 19.10 -11.90
C PRO A 87 5.91 18.10 -11.07
N ILE A 88 7.19 17.96 -11.42
CA ILE A 88 8.13 17.02 -10.81
C ILE A 88 9.28 17.81 -10.18
N SER A 89 9.39 17.78 -8.86
CA SER A 89 10.52 18.34 -8.09
C SER A 89 10.72 17.53 -6.82
N PHE A 90 11.87 17.69 -6.15
CA PHE A 90 12.18 16.93 -4.95
C PHE A 90 12.09 17.82 -3.71
N PRO A 91 11.28 17.44 -2.70
CA PRO A 91 11.13 18.20 -1.48
C PRO A 91 12.41 18.20 -0.63
N VAL A 92 12.72 19.32 0.01
CA VAL A 92 13.84 19.49 0.93
C VAL A 92 13.39 20.33 2.14
N SER A 93 13.92 20.06 3.32
CA SER A 93 13.68 20.87 4.52
C SER A 93 14.48 22.18 4.46
N GLY A 94 14.05 23.20 5.22
CA GLY A 94 14.80 24.45 5.31
C GLY A 94 16.23 24.25 5.84
N GLU A 95 16.37 23.41 6.86
CA GLU A 95 17.68 23.08 7.45
C GLU A 95 18.64 22.38 6.47
N GLU A 96 18.12 21.49 5.62
CA GLU A 96 18.91 20.85 4.58
C GLU A 96 19.24 21.81 3.44
N ALA A 97 18.27 22.62 3.02
CA ALA A 97 18.43 23.59 1.95
C ALA A 97 19.50 24.64 2.27
N GLU A 98 19.64 25.08 3.53
CA GLU A 98 20.70 25.98 3.98
C GLU A 98 22.11 25.42 3.78
N LYS A 99 22.25 24.11 3.64
CA LYS A 99 23.51 23.43 3.38
C LYS A 99 23.90 23.43 1.90
N PHE A 100 22.94 23.70 1.00
CA PHE A 100 23.12 23.60 -0.44
C PHE A 100 23.27 24.96 -1.12
N GLU A 101 23.99 24.99 -2.22
CA GLU A 101 24.15 26.16 -3.06
C GLU A 101 23.72 25.87 -4.50
N THR A 102 23.15 26.87 -5.17
CA THR A 102 22.82 26.78 -6.59
C THR A 102 24.12 26.61 -7.41
N GLY A 103 24.14 25.66 -8.32
CA GLY A 103 25.33 25.24 -9.09
C GLY A 103 26.14 24.14 -8.42
N GLU A 104 25.82 23.75 -7.19
CA GLU A 104 26.50 22.67 -6.49
C GLU A 104 25.97 21.29 -6.95
N THR A 105 26.88 20.32 -7.03
CA THR A 105 26.52 18.91 -7.23
C THR A 105 26.51 18.20 -5.88
N VAL A 106 25.41 17.53 -5.56
CA VAL A 106 25.24 16.74 -4.34
C VAL A 106 25.06 15.25 -4.67
N LEU A 107 25.47 14.37 -3.74
CA LEU A 107 25.14 12.95 -3.83
C LEU A 107 23.68 12.74 -3.48
N VAL A 108 22.97 11.96 -4.27
CA VAL A 108 21.61 11.52 -3.93
C VAL A 108 21.70 10.15 -3.27
N ARG A 109 21.10 10.05 -2.05
CA ARG A 109 21.11 8.83 -1.26
C ARG A 109 19.70 8.38 -0.94
N ARG A 110 19.52 7.07 -0.86
CA ARG A 110 18.32 6.44 -0.28
C ARG A 110 18.31 6.61 1.24
N THR A 111 17.16 6.33 1.84
CA THR A 111 16.95 6.35 3.30
C THR A 111 17.84 5.38 4.08
N ASP A 112 18.30 4.28 3.46
CA ASP A 112 19.29 3.34 4.00
C ASP A 112 20.76 3.81 3.84
N GLY A 113 20.98 5.01 3.27
CA GLY A 113 22.29 5.61 3.05
C GLY A 113 22.98 5.24 1.74
N ALA A 114 22.45 4.29 0.96
CA ALA A 114 23.03 3.89 -0.32
C ALA A 114 23.02 5.05 -1.33
N VAL A 115 24.16 5.27 -2.02
CA VAL A 115 24.26 6.26 -3.09
C VAL A 115 23.54 5.74 -4.33
N ILE A 116 22.65 6.55 -4.90
CA ILE A 116 21.92 6.22 -6.12
C ILE A 116 22.25 7.14 -7.30
N GLY A 117 22.99 8.22 -7.08
CA GLY A 117 23.37 9.14 -8.13
C GLY A 117 23.78 10.50 -7.61
N THR A 118 23.66 11.50 -8.46
CA THR A 118 23.97 12.91 -8.17
C THR A 118 22.85 13.82 -8.64
N LEU A 119 22.75 15.00 -8.02
CA LEU A 119 21.91 16.12 -8.43
C LEU A 119 22.76 17.39 -8.50
N GLU A 120 22.85 18.01 -9.66
CA GLU A 120 23.37 19.36 -9.87
C GLU A 120 22.20 20.33 -9.62
N ILE A 121 22.24 21.05 -8.52
CA ILE A 121 21.14 21.93 -8.08
C ILE A 121 21.15 23.20 -8.92
N SER A 122 20.08 23.46 -9.66
CA SER A 122 19.90 24.71 -10.41
C SER A 122 19.01 25.72 -9.70
N ASP A 123 18.13 25.26 -8.82
CA ASP A 123 17.16 26.09 -8.12
C ASP A 123 16.74 25.49 -6.76
N ILE A 124 16.47 26.35 -5.78
CA ILE A 124 15.88 26.01 -4.48
C ILE A 124 14.75 27.01 -4.22
N PHE A 125 13.52 26.55 -4.19
CA PHE A 125 12.37 27.44 -4.15
C PHE A 125 11.25 26.97 -3.22
N PRO A 126 10.38 27.90 -2.76
CA PRO A 126 9.28 27.57 -1.85
C PRO A 126 8.23 26.63 -2.48
N PHE A 127 7.72 25.71 -1.67
CA PHE A 127 6.64 24.80 -2.04
C PHE A 127 5.31 25.25 -1.43
N ASP A 128 4.47 25.91 -2.22
CA ASP A 128 3.09 26.22 -1.86
C ASP A 128 2.19 24.99 -2.09
N LYS A 129 2.08 24.15 -1.08
CA LYS A 129 1.29 22.89 -1.11
C LYS A 129 -0.19 23.13 -1.36
N LYS A 130 -0.77 24.22 -0.84
CA LYS A 130 -2.19 24.54 -1.06
C LYS A 130 -2.45 24.87 -2.52
N ARG A 131 -1.59 25.70 -3.11
CA ARG A 131 -1.67 26.03 -4.54
C ARG A 131 -1.47 24.77 -5.40
N TYR A 132 -0.51 23.92 -5.03
CA TYR A 132 -0.27 22.64 -5.69
C TYR A 132 -1.52 21.74 -5.64
N ASN A 133 -2.07 21.50 -4.45
CA ASN A 133 -3.23 20.63 -4.27
C ASN A 133 -4.46 21.17 -5.03
N LYS A 134 -4.71 22.46 -4.97
CA LYS A 134 -5.80 23.08 -5.73
C LYS A 134 -5.60 22.96 -7.25
N SER A 135 -4.37 23.09 -7.74
CA SER A 135 -4.07 22.95 -9.17
C SER A 135 -4.14 21.49 -9.61
N VAL A 136 -3.46 20.56 -8.91
CA VAL A 136 -3.28 19.16 -9.34
C VAL A 136 -4.53 18.33 -9.04
N TYR A 137 -5.12 18.48 -7.85
CA TYR A 137 -6.27 17.68 -7.39
C TYR A 137 -7.61 18.43 -7.48
N GLY A 138 -7.60 19.74 -7.71
CA GLY A 138 -8.84 20.52 -7.73
C GLY A 138 -9.47 20.73 -6.36
N THR A 139 -8.79 20.40 -5.27
CA THR A 139 -9.28 20.48 -3.89
C THR A 139 -8.20 20.96 -2.94
N ASP A 140 -8.62 21.56 -1.84
CA ASP A 140 -7.78 21.90 -0.68
C ASP A 140 -8.06 21.00 0.54
N ARG A 141 -8.89 19.97 0.38
CA ARG A 141 -9.19 18.99 1.44
C ARG A 141 -7.97 18.11 1.74
N ASP A 142 -7.72 17.91 3.04
CA ASP A 142 -6.58 17.12 3.53
C ASP A 142 -6.80 15.59 3.48
N ASP A 143 -8.06 15.15 3.34
CA ASP A 143 -8.44 13.74 3.35
C ASP A 143 -8.40 13.06 1.97
N HIS A 144 -7.91 13.76 0.92
CA HIS A 144 -7.65 13.14 -0.37
C HIS A 144 -6.29 12.41 -0.34
N PRO A 145 -6.20 11.12 -0.73
CA PRO A 145 -4.95 10.35 -0.63
C PRO A 145 -3.74 10.97 -1.32
N GLY A 146 -3.92 11.59 -2.49
CA GLY A 146 -2.85 12.28 -3.20
C GLY A 146 -2.43 13.59 -2.52
N ALA A 147 -3.38 14.41 -2.05
CA ALA A 147 -3.10 15.65 -1.34
C ALA A 147 -2.40 15.38 0.00
N ARG A 148 -2.79 14.32 0.70
CA ARG A 148 -2.19 13.89 1.97
C ARG A 148 -0.70 13.62 1.84
N ILE A 149 -0.22 13.00 0.74
CA ILE A 149 1.20 12.73 0.51
C ILE A 149 2.04 14.01 0.66
N PHE A 150 1.53 15.14 0.16
CA PHE A 150 2.24 16.42 0.24
C PHE A 150 1.96 17.18 1.53
N ASN A 151 0.76 17.08 2.09
CA ASN A 151 0.40 17.79 3.33
C ASN A 151 1.12 17.18 4.54
N ASP A 152 1.28 15.87 4.59
CA ASP A 152 1.96 15.16 5.68
C ASP A 152 3.49 15.30 5.62
N ASP A 153 4.06 15.64 4.45
CA ASP A 153 5.49 15.91 4.33
C ASP A 153 5.82 17.26 4.98
N PRO A 154 6.68 17.35 6.01
CA PRO A 154 7.01 18.61 6.66
C PRO A 154 7.88 19.54 5.81
N ARG A 155 8.49 19.05 4.74
CA ARG A 155 9.38 19.81 3.87
C ARG A 155 8.59 20.81 3.04
N ASN A 156 9.08 22.04 2.95
CA ASN A 156 8.38 23.18 2.33
C ASN A 156 9.22 23.93 1.27
N LEU A 157 10.36 23.36 0.89
CA LEU A 157 11.16 23.81 -0.25
C LEU A 157 11.29 22.69 -1.26
N LEU A 158 11.59 23.06 -2.50
CA LEU A 158 11.80 22.13 -3.61
C LEU A 158 13.17 22.37 -4.25
N LEU A 159 13.81 21.29 -4.70
CA LEU A 159 15.02 21.29 -5.48
C LEU A 159 14.69 21.12 -6.96
N GLY A 160 15.22 22.00 -7.79
CA GLY A 160 15.30 21.86 -9.24
C GLY A 160 16.73 21.59 -9.68
N GLY A 161 16.92 20.92 -10.83
CA GLY A 161 18.28 20.67 -11.32
C GLY A 161 18.39 19.55 -12.34
N LYS A 162 19.62 19.04 -12.50
CA LYS A 162 19.93 17.91 -13.39
C LYS A 162 20.46 16.73 -12.60
N ILE A 163 20.02 15.53 -12.96
CA ILE A 163 20.48 14.32 -12.28
C ILE A 163 21.40 13.45 -13.13
N TRP A 164 22.15 12.59 -12.44
CA TRP A 164 22.76 11.39 -12.99
C TRP A 164 22.50 10.25 -12.02
N ALA A 165 21.86 9.17 -12.47
CA ALA A 165 21.52 8.02 -11.66
C ALA A 165 22.46 6.85 -11.91
N LEU A 166 22.80 6.11 -10.85
CA LEU A 166 23.34 4.77 -10.99
C LEU A 166 22.25 3.81 -11.49
N PRO A 167 22.60 2.71 -12.17
CA PRO A 167 21.63 1.72 -12.61
C PRO A 167 20.73 1.28 -11.45
N GLN A 168 19.42 1.28 -11.68
CA GLN A 168 18.44 0.84 -10.69
C GLN A 168 18.58 -0.67 -10.48
N GLN A 169 18.68 -1.08 -9.24
CA GLN A 169 18.59 -2.49 -8.86
C GLN A 169 17.11 -2.86 -8.75
N HIS A 170 16.67 -3.83 -9.53
CA HIS A 170 15.32 -4.37 -9.47
C HIS A 170 15.28 -5.64 -8.63
N ASP A 171 14.13 -5.90 -8.01
CA ASP A 171 13.87 -7.18 -7.36
C ASP A 171 14.09 -8.30 -8.39
N PRO A 172 14.97 -9.29 -8.11
CA PRO A 172 15.25 -10.39 -9.04
C PRO A 172 14.00 -11.14 -9.53
N GLN A 173 12.96 -11.20 -8.71
CA GLN A 173 11.69 -11.83 -9.03
C GLN A 173 10.98 -11.15 -10.21
N PHE A 174 11.09 -9.81 -10.31
CA PHE A 174 10.38 -9.01 -11.32
C PHE A 174 11.30 -8.39 -12.36
N ALA A 175 12.62 -8.49 -12.18
CA ALA A 175 13.62 -7.86 -13.05
C ALA A 175 13.40 -8.15 -14.54
N ARG A 176 12.95 -9.36 -14.89
CA ARG A 176 12.67 -9.78 -16.28
C ARG A 176 11.58 -8.98 -16.98
N TYR A 177 10.70 -8.30 -16.20
CA TYR A 177 9.61 -7.47 -16.73
C TYR A 177 9.96 -5.99 -16.72
N MET A 178 11.04 -5.62 -16.04
CA MET A 178 11.47 -4.23 -15.85
C MET A 178 12.47 -3.86 -16.93
N ILE A 179 11.96 -3.44 -18.09
CA ILE A 179 12.79 -3.00 -19.21
C ILE A 179 12.73 -1.47 -19.36
N SER A 180 13.82 -0.88 -19.86
CA SER A 180 13.89 0.55 -20.11
C SER A 180 13.05 0.98 -21.33
N PRO A 181 12.75 2.28 -21.48
CA PRO A 181 12.09 2.80 -22.67
C PRO A 181 12.78 2.44 -23.98
N LEU A 182 14.12 2.44 -23.99
CA LEU A 182 14.89 2.07 -25.19
C LEU A 182 14.72 0.59 -25.53
N GLU A 183 14.80 -0.28 -24.53
CA GLU A 183 14.60 -1.73 -24.72
C GLU A 183 13.18 -2.05 -25.20
N ALA A 184 12.17 -1.39 -24.63
CA ALA A 184 10.78 -1.56 -25.07
C ALA A 184 10.58 -1.15 -26.54
N ARG A 185 11.17 -0.02 -26.95
CA ARG A 185 11.14 0.43 -28.35
C ARG A 185 11.80 -0.57 -29.30
N ASN A 186 12.93 -1.14 -28.89
CA ASN A 186 13.62 -2.17 -29.67
C ASN A 186 12.76 -3.45 -29.76
N LEU A 187 12.17 -3.88 -28.65
CA LEU A 187 11.25 -5.03 -28.62
C LEU A 187 10.08 -4.84 -29.59
N PHE A 188 9.39 -3.70 -29.55
CA PHE A 188 8.24 -3.43 -30.44
C PHE A 188 8.66 -3.40 -31.92
N LYS A 189 9.85 -2.90 -32.21
CA LYS A 189 10.43 -2.92 -33.55
C LYS A 189 10.75 -4.33 -34.03
N GLU A 190 11.34 -5.16 -33.17
CA GLU A 190 11.64 -6.58 -33.46
C GLU A 190 10.37 -7.40 -33.69
N MET A 191 9.31 -7.13 -32.88
CA MET A 191 7.99 -7.75 -33.05
C MET A 191 7.29 -7.30 -34.35
N GLY A 192 7.75 -6.23 -34.98
CA GLY A 192 7.17 -5.70 -36.22
C GLY A 192 5.79 -5.06 -36.04
N TRP A 193 5.38 -4.76 -34.82
CA TRP A 193 4.07 -4.17 -34.54
C TRP A 193 3.94 -2.76 -35.12
N GLU A 194 2.81 -2.46 -35.72
CA GLU A 194 2.48 -1.14 -36.27
C GLU A 194 1.78 -0.24 -35.23
N ARG A 195 1.04 -0.84 -34.34
CA ARG A 195 0.40 -0.20 -33.18
C ARG A 195 0.69 -1.03 -31.93
N VAL A 196 0.87 -0.35 -30.81
CA VAL A 196 1.14 -1.01 -29.52
C VAL A 196 0.26 -0.40 -28.46
N VAL A 197 -0.60 -1.21 -27.86
CA VAL A 197 -1.58 -0.79 -26.87
C VAL A 197 -1.10 -1.13 -25.46
N ALA A 198 -0.97 -0.11 -24.61
CA ALA A 198 -0.69 -0.29 -23.19
C ALA A 198 -1.98 -0.43 -22.39
N PHE A 199 -2.04 -1.42 -21.50
CA PHE A 199 -3.05 -1.51 -20.47
C PHE A 199 -2.39 -1.47 -19.08
N GLN A 200 -2.48 -0.32 -18.42
CA GLN A 200 -1.99 -0.15 -17.06
C GLN A 200 -2.96 -0.76 -16.05
N THR A 201 -2.42 -1.50 -15.09
CA THR A 201 -3.21 -2.01 -13.97
C THR A 201 -2.40 -2.05 -12.66
N ARG A 202 -3.10 -1.83 -11.54
CA ARG A 202 -2.61 -2.04 -10.19
C ARG A 202 -3.44 -3.06 -9.42
N ASN A 203 -4.41 -3.68 -10.09
CA ASN A 203 -5.34 -4.65 -9.51
C ASN A 203 -5.16 -6.01 -10.16
N ALA A 204 -5.42 -7.09 -9.42
CA ALA A 204 -5.61 -8.39 -10.04
C ALA A 204 -6.73 -8.32 -11.09
N LEU A 205 -6.52 -8.99 -12.22
CA LEU A 205 -7.42 -8.85 -13.37
C LEU A 205 -8.73 -9.63 -13.17
N HIS A 206 -9.81 -9.01 -13.58
CA HIS A 206 -11.06 -9.67 -13.88
C HIS A 206 -11.40 -9.48 -15.37
N ARG A 207 -12.33 -10.28 -15.90
CA ARG A 207 -12.62 -10.33 -17.35
C ARG A 207 -12.93 -8.99 -17.99
N ALA A 208 -13.56 -8.05 -17.27
CA ALA A 208 -13.80 -6.71 -17.81
C ALA A 208 -12.50 -5.88 -17.97
N HIS A 209 -11.47 -6.14 -17.16
CA HIS A 209 -10.14 -5.54 -17.38
C HIS A 209 -9.44 -6.15 -18.59
N GLU A 210 -9.51 -7.48 -18.74
CA GLU A 210 -8.97 -8.16 -19.92
C GLU A 210 -9.64 -7.64 -21.20
N TYR A 211 -10.97 -7.49 -21.15
CA TYR A 211 -11.76 -6.97 -22.26
C TYR A 211 -11.38 -5.54 -22.65
N ALA A 212 -10.99 -4.70 -21.69
CA ALA A 212 -10.60 -3.32 -22.01
C ALA A 212 -9.34 -3.26 -22.91
N LEU A 213 -8.33 -4.12 -22.66
CA LEU A 213 -7.17 -4.26 -23.54
C LEU A 213 -7.56 -4.92 -24.86
N LEU A 214 -8.31 -6.02 -24.80
CA LEU A 214 -8.77 -6.75 -25.96
C LEU A 214 -9.56 -5.85 -26.94
N TYR A 215 -10.53 -5.09 -26.43
CA TYR A 215 -11.34 -4.16 -27.21
C TYR A 215 -10.49 -3.13 -27.97
N ALA A 216 -9.49 -2.54 -27.29
CA ALA A 216 -8.62 -1.55 -27.92
C ALA A 216 -7.76 -2.17 -29.02
N VAL A 217 -7.21 -3.36 -28.79
CA VAL A 217 -6.38 -4.08 -29.76
C VAL A 217 -7.20 -4.57 -30.95
N GLU A 218 -8.37 -5.17 -30.71
CA GLU A 218 -9.25 -5.67 -31.78
C GLU A 218 -9.73 -4.53 -32.68
N ARG A 219 -10.07 -3.37 -32.12
CA ARG A 219 -10.46 -2.20 -32.91
C ARG A 219 -9.36 -1.78 -33.89
N LEU A 220 -8.12 -1.66 -33.43
CA LEU A 220 -6.99 -1.31 -34.30
C LEU A 220 -6.68 -2.42 -35.32
N THR A 221 -6.83 -3.67 -34.91
CA THR A 221 -6.67 -4.81 -35.82
C THR A 221 -7.77 -4.84 -36.90
N GLN A 222 -9.01 -4.46 -36.59
CA GLN A 222 -10.09 -4.28 -37.54
C GLN A 222 -9.79 -3.16 -38.53
N GLU A 223 -9.17 -2.06 -38.10
CA GLU A 223 -8.71 -0.97 -38.95
C GLU A 223 -7.54 -1.37 -39.87
N GLY A 224 -6.95 -2.56 -39.70
CA GLY A 224 -5.93 -3.13 -40.58
C GLY A 224 -4.52 -3.12 -40.04
N TYR A 225 -4.30 -2.62 -38.81
CA TYR A 225 -2.97 -2.56 -38.21
C TYR A 225 -2.52 -3.92 -37.64
N TYR A 226 -1.22 -4.19 -37.73
CA TYR A 226 -0.57 -5.28 -37.01
C TYR A 226 -0.28 -4.81 -35.59
N THR A 227 -1.14 -5.22 -34.63
CA THR A 227 -1.24 -4.61 -33.31
C THR A 227 -0.68 -5.51 -32.21
N GLY A 228 0.21 -4.97 -31.38
CA GLY A 228 0.68 -5.59 -30.14
C GLY A 228 -0.12 -5.16 -28.92
N ALA A 229 -0.32 -6.08 -28.00
CA ALA A 229 -0.97 -5.89 -26.72
C ALA A 229 0.06 -5.96 -25.57
N VAL A 230 0.08 -4.96 -24.68
CA VAL A 230 0.98 -4.97 -23.55
C VAL A 230 0.20 -4.83 -22.25
N LEU A 231 0.23 -5.89 -21.45
CA LEU A 231 -0.15 -5.80 -20.04
C LEU A 231 0.97 -5.07 -19.30
N ASN A 232 0.66 -3.89 -18.75
CA ASN A 232 1.64 -2.99 -18.18
C ASN A 232 1.34 -2.75 -16.69
N PRO A 233 1.61 -3.74 -15.81
CA PRO A 233 1.33 -3.63 -14.39
C PRO A 233 2.25 -2.66 -13.68
N LEU A 234 1.72 -2.00 -12.65
CA LEU A 234 2.50 -1.25 -11.68
C LEU A 234 3.23 -2.23 -10.75
N VAL A 235 4.56 -2.15 -10.71
CA VAL A 235 5.42 -2.99 -9.86
C VAL A 235 5.81 -2.28 -8.56
N GLY A 236 5.84 -0.95 -8.54
CA GLY A 236 6.16 -0.14 -7.36
C GLY A 236 5.12 -0.20 -6.23
N ALA A 237 5.35 0.58 -5.19
CA ALA A 237 4.47 0.68 -4.02
C ALA A 237 3.06 1.17 -4.41
N THR A 238 2.04 0.54 -3.81
CA THR A 238 0.63 0.90 -3.98
C THR A 238 0.00 1.20 -2.62
N LYS A 239 -1.29 1.53 -2.59
CA LYS A 239 -2.02 1.73 -1.33
C LYS A 239 -2.00 0.47 -0.46
N SER A 240 -2.07 0.65 0.85
CA SER A 240 -2.02 -0.44 1.85
C SER A 240 -3.14 -1.48 1.72
N ASP A 241 -4.27 -1.13 1.08
CA ASP A 241 -5.43 -2.01 0.86
C ASP A 241 -5.41 -2.74 -0.50
N ASP A 242 -4.43 -2.45 -1.35
CA ASP A 242 -4.21 -3.16 -2.61
C ASP A 242 -3.53 -4.53 -2.35
N VAL A 243 -3.82 -5.51 -3.20
CA VAL A 243 -3.09 -6.80 -3.19
C VAL A 243 -1.59 -6.53 -3.42
N PRO A 244 -0.68 -7.13 -2.64
CA PRO A 244 0.77 -6.94 -2.78
C PRO A 244 1.28 -7.15 -4.21
N ALA A 245 2.36 -6.46 -4.57
CA ALA A 245 2.88 -6.47 -5.95
C ALA A 245 3.28 -7.87 -6.43
N ASP A 246 3.91 -8.66 -5.56
CA ASP A 246 4.30 -10.06 -5.81
C ASP A 246 3.10 -10.94 -6.13
N VAL A 247 2.06 -10.90 -5.31
CA VAL A 247 0.82 -11.67 -5.54
C VAL A 247 0.14 -11.24 -6.84
N ARG A 248 0.06 -9.93 -7.08
CA ARG A 248 -0.51 -9.40 -8.33
C ARG A 248 0.26 -9.90 -9.56
N MET A 249 1.58 -9.80 -9.54
CA MET A 249 2.43 -10.26 -10.64
C MET A 249 2.25 -11.76 -10.90
N HIS A 250 2.18 -12.58 -9.84
CA HIS A 250 1.87 -14.02 -9.98
C HIS A 250 0.51 -14.27 -10.63
N THR A 251 -0.53 -13.44 -10.33
CA THR A 251 -1.83 -13.59 -11.00
C THR A 251 -1.73 -13.31 -12.50
N TYR A 252 -0.94 -12.32 -12.91
CA TYR A 252 -0.74 -12.02 -14.33
C TYR A 252 0.05 -13.11 -15.04
N GLU A 253 1.13 -13.58 -14.43
CA GLU A 253 1.93 -14.70 -14.96
C GLU A 253 1.08 -15.96 -15.16
N ALA A 254 0.27 -16.31 -14.17
CA ALA A 254 -0.61 -17.47 -14.25
C ALA A 254 -1.63 -17.34 -15.38
N LEU A 255 -2.19 -16.15 -15.56
CA LEU A 255 -3.15 -15.87 -16.62
C LEU A 255 -2.51 -15.99 -18.02
N LEU A 256 -1.31 -15.42 -18.19
CA LEU A 256 -0.56 -15.49 -19.45
C LEU A 256 -0.08 -16.92 -19.74
N LYS A 257 0.47 -17.59 -18.73
CA LYS A 257 0.95 -18.99 -18.86
C LYS A 257 -0.16 -19.97 -19.20
N ALA A 258 -1.36 -19.74 -18.69
CA ALA A 258 -2.52 -20.56 -19.01
C ALA A 258 -3.10 -20.28 -20.42
N GLY A 259 -2.68 -19.20 -21.09
CA GLY A 259 -3.16 -18.82 -22.42
C GLY A 259 -4.65 -18.38 -22.48
N VAL A 260 -5.25 -18.11 -21.31
CA VAL A 260 -6.71 -17.88 -21.20
C VAL A 260 -7.11 -16.40 -21.20
N PHE A 261 -6.15 -15.47 -21.36
CA PHE A 261 -6.45 -14.05 -21.41
C PHE A 261 -7.42 -13.74 -22.56
N GLY A 262 -8.56 -13.14 -22.28
CA GLY A 262 -9.60 -12.82 -23.24
C GLY A 262 -10.39 -14.01 -23.80
N GLU A 263 -10.12 -15.25 -23.36
CA GLU A 263 -10.81 -16.46 -23.84
C GLU A 263 -12.34 -16.34 -23.70
N GLY A 264 -13.07 -16.64 -24.80
CA GLY A 264 -14.52 -16.50 -24.88
C GLY A 264 -15.03 -15.07 -24.95
N ASP A 265 -14.13 -14.07 -24.93
CA ASP A 265 -14.47 -12.64 -25.12
C ASP A 265 -13.84 -12.09 -26.41
N ARG A 266 -12.90 -12.82 -27.05
CA ARG A 266 -12.21 -12.46 -28.29
C ARG A 266 -13.14 -12.54 -29.50
N ASP A 267 -12.85 -11.75 -30.52
CA ASP A 267 -13.40 -11.88 -31.85
C ASP A 267 -12.59 -12.93 -32.64
N GLU A 268 -12.95 -14.20 -32.47
CA GLU A 268 -12.25 -15.34 -33.09
C GLU A 268 -12.23 -15.28 -34.62
N GLU A 269 -13.27 -14.71 -35.24
CA GLU A 269 -13.35 -14.54 -36.72
C GLU A 269 -12.32 -13.49 -37.18
N LEU A 270 -12.19 -12.41 -36.46
CA LEU A 270 -11.16 -11.38 -36.71
C LEU A 270 -9.77 -12.00 -36.70
N TRP A 271 -9.40 -12.66 -35.61
CA TRP A 271 -8.05 -13.23 -35.42
C TRP A 271 -7.74 -14.28 -36.47
N LYS A 272 -8.69 -15.17 -36.73
CA LYS A 272 -8.58 -16.16 -37.82
C LYS A 272 -8.40 -15.50 -39.19
N SER A 273 -9.09 -14.42 -39.46
CA SER A 273 -8.98 -13.68 -40.73
C SER A 273 -7.61 -13.02 -40.91
N ARG A 274 -6.95 -12.66 -39.81
CA ARG A 274 -5.62 -12.04 -39.79
C ARG A 274 -4.47 -13.05 -39.85
N GLY A 275 -4.75 -14.34 -39.55
CA GLY A 275 -3.78 -15.43 -39.60
C GLY A 275 -2.83 -15.48 -38.42
N TYR A 276 -3.15 -14.86 -37.29
CA TYR A 276 -2.42 -14.94 -36.03
C TYR A 276 -3.36 -14.88 -34.82
N ASP A 277 -2.88 -15.28 -33.64
CA ASP A 277 -3.67 -15.28 -32.41
C ASP A 277 -3.33 -14.06 -31.53
N PHE A 278 -4.30 -13.55 -30.79
CA PHE A 278 -4.11 -12.45 -29.84
C PHE A 278 -3.04 -12.77 -28.81
N THR A 279 -2.98 -14.01 -28.32
CA THR A 279 -2.02 -14.42 -27.26
C THR A 279 -0.57 -14.39 -27.71
N ASP A 280 -0.30 -14.58 -29.00
CA ASP A 280 1.04 -14.45 -29.57
C ASP A 280 1.52 -12.99 -29.61
N HIS A 281 0.58 -12.05 -29.47
CA HIS A 281 0.80 -10.60 -29.51
C HIS A 281 0.66 -9.94 -28.14
N LEU A 282 0.54 -10.72 -27.06
CA LEU A 282 0.39 -10.22 -25.71
C LEU A 282 1.68 -10.43 -24.92
N VAL A 283 2.27 -9.33 -24.48
CA VAL A 283 3.45 -9.34 -23.61
C VAL A 283 3.19 -8.60 -22.30
N MET A 284 4.03 -8.83 -21.29
CA MET A 284 3.98 -8.12 -20.02
C MET A 284 5.25 -7.28 -19.84
N ILE A 285 5.08 -5.99 -19.57
CA ILE A 285 6.16 -5.05 -19.23
C ILE A 285 5.76 -4.33 -17.95
N GLY A 286 6.49 -4.57 -16.87
CA GLY A 286 6.28 -3.91 -15.59
C GLY A 286 6.75 -2.45 -15.63
N LEU A 287 6.14 -1.60 -14.84
CA LEU A 287 6.56 -0.22 -14.68
C LEU A 287 6.56 0.17 -13.19
N ASP A 288 7.74 0.55 -12.71
CA ASP A 288 7.90 1.18 -11.41
C ASP A 288 7.71 2.69 -11.56
N MET A 289 6.65 3.22 -10.96
CA MET A 289 6.34 4.65 -11.01
C MET A 289 5.57 5.09 -9.75
N LYS A 290 5.77 6.34 -9.36
CA LYS A 290 5.01 6.97 -8.29
C LYS A 290 3.56 7.19 -8.75
N MET A 291 2.60 6.81 -7.91
CA MET A 291 1.20 7.15 -8.07
C MET A 291 0.88 8.47 -7.35
N PHE A 292 0.28 9.40 -8.07
CA PHE A 292 -0.15 10.70 -7.54
C PHE A 292 -1.61 10.72 -7.12
N TYR A 293 -2.43 9.79 -7.63
CA TYR A 293 -3.88 9.76 -7.46
C TYR A 293 -4.58 11.03 -7.98
N ALA A 294 -4.03 11.63 -9.04
CA ALA A 294 -4.45 12.91 -9.59
C ALA A 294 -5.45 12.78 -10.76
N GLY A 295 -6.11 11.63 -10.89
CA GLY A 295 -7.19 11.40 -11.85
C GLY A 295 -6.87 11.82 -13.28
N PRO A 296 -7.62 12.77 -13.85
CA PRO A 296 -7.43 13.21 -15.26
C PRO A 296 -6.03 13.72 -15.58
N ARG A 297 -5.37 14.43 -14.65
CA ARG A 297 -4.00 14.91 -14.84
C ARG A 297 -3.00 13.76 -14.85
N GLU A 298 -3.16 12.80 -13.97
CA GLU A 298 -2.29 11.63 -13.93
C GLU A 298 -2.48 10.72 -15.14
N ALA A 299 -3.69 10.63 -15.69
CA ALA A 299 -3.94 9.89 -16.92
C ALA A 299 -3.08 10.39 -18.10
N VAL A 300 -2.87 11.71 -18.20
CA VAL A 300 -1.99 12.32 -19.20
C VAL A 300 -0.52 11.97 -18.92
N MET A 301 -0.07 12.04 -17.65
CA MET A 301 1.28 11.60 -17.28
C MET A 301 1.52 10.13 -17.61
N HIS A 302 0.53 9.27 -17.36
CA HIS A 302 0.59 7.85 -17.72
C HIS A 302 0.75 7.65 -19.23
N ALA A 303 0.12 8.48 -20.04
CA ALA A 303 0.28 8.47 -21.49
C ALA A 303 1.69 8.94 -21.90
N ILE A 304 2.23 9.99 -21.27
CA ILE A 304 3.59 10.47 -21.54
C ILE A 304 4.64 9.38 -21.28
N TYR A 305 4.54 8.67 -20.14
CA TYR A 305 5.44 7.56 -19.84
C TYR A 305 5.41 6.52 -20.96
N ARG A 306 4.22 6.13 -21.43
CA ARG A 306 4.05 5.13 -22.49
C ARG A 306 4.51 5.64 -23.84
N GLN A 307 4.31 6.90 -24.18
CA GLN A 307 4.89 7.48 -25.39
C GLN A 307 6.42 7.36 -25.39
N ASN A 308 7.05 7.58 -24.25
CA ASN A 308 8.50 7.44 -24.12
C ASN A 308 8.96 5.98 -24.27
N TYR A 309 8.16 5.01 -23.80
CA TYR A 309 8.38 3.58 -24.06
C TYR A 309 8.13 3.17 -25.53
N GLY A 310 7.52 4.02 -26.34
CA GLY A 310 7.24 3.73 -27.76
C GLY A 310 5.85 3.17 -28.03
N PHE A 311 4.95 3.15 -27.04
CA PHE A 311 3.56 2.82 -27.25
C PHE A 311 2.87 3.85 -28.16
N THR A 312 1.92 3.38 -28.95
CA THR A 312 1.10 4.23 -29.81
C THR A 312 -0.27 4.55 -29.20
N ASP A 313 -0.73 3.68 -28.30
CA ASP A 313 -2.05 3.76 -27.66
C ASP A 313 -1.96 3.37 -26.20
N ILE A 314 -2.83 3.97 -25.39
CA ILE A 314 -3.02 3.62 -23.99
C ILE A 314 -4.50 3.49 -23.67
N VAL A 315 -4.88 2.41 -23.00
CA VAL A 315 -6.25 2.24 -22.52
C VAL A 315 -6.50 3.20 -21.36
N ILE A 316 -7.47 4.08 -21.53
CA ILE A 316 -8.00 4.96 -20.50
C ILE A 316 -9.38 4.46 -20.10
N GLY A 317 -9.45 3.85 -18.92
CA GLY A 317 -10.69 3.36 -18.35
C GLY A 317 -11.45 4.44 -17.56
N ARG A 318 -12.59 4.03 -17.00
CA ARG A 318 -13.35 4.85 -16.06
C ARG A 318 -12.51 5.18 -14.82
N LYS A 319 -12.62 6.42 -14.30
CA LYS A 319 -11.92 6.86 -13.07
C LYS A 319 -10.45 6.51 -13.08
N HIS A 320 -9.78 6.74 -14.21
CA HIS A 320 -8.36 6.42 -14.37
C HIS A 320 -7.52 7.21 -13.37
N ALA A 321 -6.71 6.51 -12.58
CA ALA A 321 -5.85 7.06 -11.51
C ALA A 321 -6.60 7.90 -10.44
N ASP A 322 -7.91 7.69 -10.28
CA ASP A 322 -8.74 8.35 -9.27
C ASP A 322 -8.62 7.68 -7.89
N ALA A 323 -8.82 8.47 -6.85
CA ALA A 323 -9.04 8.02 -5.49
C ALA A 323 -10.09 8.92 -4.82
N PRO A 324 -11.12 8.35 -4.16
CA PRO A 324 -12.12 9.14 -3.46
C PRO A 324 -11.56 9.74 -2.18
N PHE A 325 -12.27 10.71 -1.60
CA PHE A 325 -12.07 11.17 -0.23
C PHE A 325 -12.36 10.06 0.79
N ASP A 326 -11.98 10.26 2.05
CA ASP A 326 -12.23 9.30 3.14
C ASP A 326 -13.73 9.04 3.35
N ASP A 327 -14.59 10.02 3.08
CA ASP A 327 -16.05 9.89 3.09
C ASP A 327 -16.62 9.17 1.85
N SER A 328 -15.74 8.64 0.98
CA SER A 328 -16.06 7.99 -0.30
C SER A 328 -16.69 8.91 -1.35
N SER A 329 -16.76 10.22 -1.13
CA SER A 329 -17.21 11.16 -2.15
C SER A 329 -16.16 11.26 -3.27
N PRO A 330 -16.57 11.29 -4.56
CA PRO A 330 -15.65 11.42 -5.68
C PRO A 330 -15.23 12.87 -5.88
N ILE A 331 -14.01 13.08 -6.41
CA ILE A 331 -13.57 14.38 -6.91
C ILE A 331 -13.97 14.56 -8.37
N TRP A 332 -13.71 13.53 -9.17
CA TRP A 332 -13.91 13.57 -10.63
C TRP A 332 -15.07 12.69 -11.05
N GLY A 333 -15.65 13.04 -12.20
CA GLY A 333 -16.62 12.22 -12.89
C GLY A 333 -16.02 10.95 -13.48
N ASP A 334 -16.89 10.03 -13.88
CA ASP A 334 -16.47 8.71 -14.38
C ASP A 334 -15.57 8.80 -15.63
N PHE A 335 -15.70 9.83 -16.44
CA PHE A 335 -15.02 10.00 -17.72
C PHE A 335 -14.21 11.28 -17.87
N ASP A 336 -13.98 12.04 -16.78
CA ASP A 336 -13.19 13.27 -16.81
C ASP A 336 -11.77 13.03 -17.36
N ALA A 337 -11.21 11.84 -17.11
CA ALA A 337 -9.93 11.45 -17.71
C ALA A 337 -10.02 11.32 -19.25
N HIS A 338 -11.16 10.88 -19.82
CA HIS A 338 -11.36 10.86 -21.27
C HIS A 338 -11.44 12.27 -21.86
N GLU A 339 -12.17 13.18 -21.19
CA GLU A 339 -12.36 14.57 -21.61
C GLU A 339 -11.05 15.37 -21.52
N LYS A 340 -10.17 15.01 -20.57
CA LYS A 340 -8.88 15.67 -20.41
C LYS A 340 -8.02 15.58 -21.66
N PHE A 341 -8.02 14.43 -22.36
CA PHE A 341 -7.28 14.26 -23.61
C PHE A 341 -7.83 15.10 -24.77
N ASP A 342 -9.08 15.50 -24.71
CA ASP A 342 -9.67 16.37 -25.75
C ASP A 342 -9.30 17.85 -25.56
N ASN A 343 -8.74 18.22 -24.38
CA ASN A 343 -8.46 19.60 -23.97
C ASN A 343 -7.01 19.81 -23.52
N LEU A 344 -6.05 19.14 -24.18
CA LEU A 344 -4.63 19.33 -23.89
C LEU A 344 -4.13 20.69 -24.39
N ARG A 345 -3.25 21.33 -23.61
CA ARG A 345 -2.64 22.63 -23.96
C ARG A 345 -1.30 22.52 -24.68
N GLY A 346 -0.81 21.31 -24.89
CA GLY A 346 0.44 21.00 -25.56
C GLY A 346 0.36 19.69 -26.33
N ASP A 347 1.36 19.41 -27.16
CA ASP A 347 1.40 18.22 -28.00
C ASP A 347 1.55 16.94 -27.19
N LEU A 348 0.81 15.90 -27.59
CA LEU A 348 0.92 14.53 -27.13
C LEU A 348 0.61 13.60 -28.31
N LEU A 349 1.50 12.67 -28.62
CA LEU A 349 1.37 11.83 -29.82
C LEU A 349 0.66 10.50 -29.57
N ILE A 350 0.78 9.93 -28.36
CA ILE A 350 0.11 8.69 -27.98
C ILE A 350 -1.40 8.93 -27.91
N LEU A 351 -2.17 7.98 -28.41
CA LEU A 351 -3.63 8.10 -28.47
C LEU A 351 -4.32 7.40 -27.29
N PRO A 352 -5.32 8.03 -26.67
CA PRO A 352 -6.13 7.38 -25.64
C PRO A 352 -7.14 6.43 -26.29
N ALA A 353 -7.04 5.14 -26.00
CA ALA A 353 -8.11 4.19 -26.27
C ALA A 353 -9.15 4.32 -25.13
N LYS A 354 -10.16 5.16 -25.38
CA LYS A 354 -11.24 5.47 -24.42
C LYS A 354 -12.19 4.28 -24.31
N VAL A 355 -12.12 3.52 -23.21
CA VAL A 355 -12.96 2.34 -23.00
C VAL A 355 -14.00 2.63 -21.93
N GLY A 356 -15.27 2.37 -22.28
CA GLY A 356 -16.41 2.51 -21.39
C GLY A 356 -16.55 1.36 -20.39
N PHE A 357 -17.66 1.35 -19.66
CA PHE A 357 -17.98 0.24 -18.77
C PHE A 357 -18.16 -1.06 -19.55
N ALA A 358 -17.52 -2.12 -19.10
CA ALA A 358 -17.67 -3.47 -19.62
C ALA A 358 -18.17 -4.42 -18.53
N ALA A 359 -19.03 -5.36 -18.93
CA ALA A 359 -19.56 -6.40 -18.06
C ALA A 359 -19.88 -7.66 -18.88
N TYR A 360 -20.01 -8.80 -18.18
CA TYR A 360 -20.47 -10.03 -18.81
C TYR A 360 -21.98 -10.00 -19.03
N PHE A 361 -22.43 -10.43 -20.23
CA PHE A 361 -23.82 -10.58 -20.61
C PHE A 361 -24.15 -12.05 -20.86
N LYS A 362 -25.22 -12.54 -20.20
CA LYS A 362 -25.63 -13.95 -20.31
C LYS A 362 -26.15 -14.30 -21.70
N GLU A 363 -26.79 -13.35 -22.37
CA GLU A 363 -27.43 -13.48 -23.68
C GLU A 363 -26.38 -13.76 -24.74
N ILE A 364 -25.24 -13.08 -24.69
CA ILE A 364 -24.14 -13.23 -25.65
C ILE A 364 -23.00 -14.09 -25.12
N LYS A 365 -23.08 -14.54 -23.86
CA LYS A 365 -22.10 -15.38 -23.15
C LYS A 365 -20.66 -14.83 -23.17
N ARG A 366 -20.50 -13.50 -23.24
CA ARG A 366 -19.20 -12.82 -23.25
C ARG A 366 -19.27 -11.45 -22.56
N VAL A 367 -18.11 -10.87 -22.35
CA VAL A 367 -17.98 -9.47 -21.91
C VAL A 367 -18.24 -8.54 -23.08
N GLY A 368 -18.86 -7.39 -22.81
CA GLY A 368 -19.12 -6.34 -23.79
C GLY A 368 -19.32 -4.99 -23.13
N LEU A 369 -19.34 -3.92 -23.93
CA LEU A 369 -19.58 -2.56 -23.43
C LEU A 369 -21.04 -2.42 -22.98
N ILE A 370 -21.23 -1.95 -21.74
CA ILE A 370 -22.57 -1.82 -21.14
C ILE A 370 -23.47 -0.91 -21.97
N LYS A 371 -22.91 0.21 -22.48
CA LYS A 371 -23.68 1.17 -23.28
C LYS A 371 -24.27 0.52 -24.53
N GLU A 372 -23.53 -0.34 -25.22
CA GLU A 372 -23.95 -1.00 -26.45
C GLU A 372 -25.01 -2.07 -26.18
N PHE A 373 -24.76 -2.97 -25.25
CA PHE A 373 -25.62 -4.12 -25.00
C PHE A 373 -26.89 -3.80 -24.19
N LYS A 374 -26.82 -2.81 -23.26
CA LYS A 374 -28.05 -2.29 -22.63
C LYS A 374 -29.01 -1.63 -23.64
N ALA A 375 -28.47 -0.98 -24.66
CA ALA A 375 -29.30 -0.44 -25.73
C ALA A 375 -30.06 -1.51 -26.54
N LEU A 376 -29.55 -2.76 -26.51
CA LEU A 376 -30.20 -3.94 -27.10
C LEU A 376 -31.14 -4.66 -26.11
N GLY A 377 -31.29 -4.16 -24.88
CA GLY A 377 -32.16 -4.74 -23.86
C GLY A 377 -31.52 -5.87 -23.04
N TYR A 378 -30.18 -6.05 -23.10
CA TYR A 378 -29.50 -7.09 -22.35
C TYR A 378 -29.11 -6.61 -20.96
N ASP A 379 -29.12 -7.52 -19.98
CA ASP A 379 -28.77 -7.24 -18.59
C ASP A 379 -27.34 -7.68 -18.25
N PRO A 380 -26.47 -6.73 -17.81
CA PRO A 380 -25.11 -7.07 -17.41
C PRO A 380 -25.07 -7.80 -16.07
N LEU A 381 -24.18 -8.79 -15.97
CA LEU A 381 -23.85 -9.43 -14.70
C LEU A 381 -22.92 -8.51 -13.91
N PHE A 382 -23.42 -7.97 -12.79
CA PHE A 382 -22.62 -7.17 -11.88
C PHE A 382 -22.26 -7.96 -10.61
N ILE A 383 -20.98 -7.91 -10.25
CA ILE A 383 -20.50 -8.25 -8.91
C ILE A 383 -19.57 -7.11 -8.49
N SER A 384 -19.78 -6.54 -7.31
CA SER A 384 -18.91 -5.48 -6.81
C SER A 384 -17.53 -6.02 -6.44
N GLY A 385 -16.48 -5.20 -6.54
CA GLY A 385 -15.13 -5.57 -6.10
C GLY A 385 -15.10 -5.97 -4.61
N LYS A 386 -15.92 -5.34 -3.76
CA LYS A 386 -16.11 -5.73 -2.36
C LYS A 386 -16.66 -7.16 -2.23
N GLU A 387 -17.64 -7.51 -3.03
CA GLU A 387 -18.24 -8.86 -3.02
C GLU A 387 -17.26 -9.92 -3.51
N VAL A 388 -16.48 -9.63 -4.56
CA VAL A 388 -15.42 -10.52 -5.04
C VAL A 388 -14.38 -10.74 -3.93
N ARG A 389 -13.90 -9.67 -3.30
CA ARG A 389 -12.93 -9.73 -2.19
C ARG A 389 -13.48 -10.56 -1.02
N ARG A 390 -14.71 -10.29 -0.59
CA ARG A 390 -15.37 -11.07 0.47
C ARG A 390 -15.44 -12.57 0.16
N LYS A 391 -15.76 -12.95 -1.08
CA LYS A 391 -15.79 -14.36 -1.51
C LYS A 391 -14.40 -14.99 -1.45
N LEU A 392 -13.40 -14.29 -1.97
CA LEU A 392 -12.01 -14.76 -1.96
C LEU A 392 -11.50 -14.96 -0.52
N GLN A 393 -11.78 -14.01 0.38
CA GLN A 393 -11.44 -14.11 1.80
C GLN A 393 -12.09 -15.33 2.48
N LYS A 394 -13.34 -15.65 2.16
CA LYS A 394 -14.06 -16.81 2.72
C LYS A 394 -13.77 -18.14 1.99
N GLY A 395 -12.81 -18.17 1.06
CA GLY A 395 -12.58 -19.36 0.24
C GLY A 395 -13.79 -19.77 -0.64
N GLU A 396 -14.79 -18.87 -0.78
CA GLU A 396 -15.95 -19.11 -1.62
C GLU A 396 -15.57 -19.02 -3.12
N PRO A 397 -16.08 -19.90 -4.00
CA PRO A 397 -15.76 -19.85 -5.40
C PRO A 397 -16.22 -18.54 -6.04
N VAL A 398 -15.33 -17.88 -6.77
CA VAL A 398 -15.66 -16.72 -7.59
C VAL A 398 -16.16 -17.18 -8.96
N ASP A 399 -17.22 -16.51 -9.43
CA ASP A 399 -17.81 -16.80 -10.73
C ASP A 399 -16.80 -16.55 -11.87
N GLN A 400 -16.49 -17.59 -12.66
CA GLN A 400 -15.52 -17.51 -13.77
C GLN A 400 -15.97 -16.54 -14.90
N ARG A 401 -17.24 -16.14 -14.92
CA ARG A 401 -17.72 -15.05 -15.79
C ARG A 401 -17.21 -13.69 -15.37
N ILE A 402 -16.73 -13.56 -14.11
CA ILE A 402 -16.17 -12.34 -13.54
C ILE A 402 -14.65 -12.42 -13.49
N MET A 403 -14.11 -13.51 -12.91
CA MET A 403 -12.66 -13.69 -12.71
C MET A 403 -12.25 -15.10 -13.12
N ARG A 404 -11.15 -15.21 -13.84
CA ARG A 404 -10.66 -16.50 -14.31
C ARG A 404 -10.07 -17.33 -13.17
N LYS A 405 -10.22 -18.65 -13.30
CA LYS A 405 -9.79 -19.59 -12.27
C LYS A 405 -8.31 -19.42 -11.85
N PRO A 406 -7.31 -19.27 -12.75
CA PRO A 406 -5.91 -19.10 -12.34
C PRO A 406 -5.69 -17.87 -11.45
N VAL A 407 -6.41 -16.78 -11.69
CA VAL A 407 -6.35 -15.55 -10.87
C VAL A 407 -7.04 -15.77 -9.53
N ALA A 408 -8.25 -16.36 -9.57
CA ALA A 408 -9.05 -16.62 -8.37
C ALA A 408 -8.33 -17.60 -7.41
N ASP A 409 -7.69 -18.66 -7.91
CA ASP A 409 -6.96 -19.63 -7.11
C ASP A 409 -5.80 -18.99 -6.33
N ILE A 410 -5.00 -18.13 -6.98
CA ILE A 410 -3.88 -17.42 -6.34
C ILE A 410 -4.39 -16.48 -5.27
N LEU A 411 -5.43 -15.69 -5.57
CA LEU A 411 -6.00 -14.76 -4.60
C LEU A 411 -6.67 -15.49 -3.43
N THR A 412 -7.37 -16.60 -3.69
CA THR A 412 -7.95 -17.42 -2.62
C THR A 412 -6.86 -17.98 -1.71
N ALA A 413 -5.76 -18.50 -2.29
CA ALA A 413 -4.62 -18.99 -1.51
C ALA A 413 -3.98 -17.85 -0.69
N PHE A 414 -3.82 -16.68 -1.29
CA PHE A 414 -3.31 -15.50 -0.60
C PHE A 414 -4.20 -15.08 0.59
N TYR A 415 -5.51 -14.98 0.40
CA TYR A 415 -6.42 -14.60 1.48
C TYR A 415 -6.59 -15.71 2.52
N ALA A 416 -6.57 -17.00 2.12
CA ALA A 416 -6.60 -18.12 3.05
C ALA A 416 -5.33 -18.19 3.91
N ALA A 417 -4.16 -17.92 3.31
CA ALA A 417 -2.91 -17.77 4.05
C ALA A 417 -3.00 -16.58 5.02
N ALA A 418 -3.59 -15.47 4.60
CA ALA A 418 -3.80 -14.30 5.45
C ALA A 418 -4.81 -14.55 6.60
N GLU A 419 -5.81 -15.43 6.41
CA GLU A 419 -6.71 -15.87 7.50
C GLU A 419 -6.07 -16.94 8.41
N GLY A 420 -5.21 -17.81 7.87
CA GLY A 420 -4.41 -18.77 8.67
C GLY A 420 -3.22 -18.11 9.37
N GLU A 421 -2.84 -16.94 8.94
CA GLU A 421 -1.73 -16.11 9.39
C GLU A 421 -2.23 -14.74 9.88
N GLU A 422 -3.30 -14.68 10.66
CA GLU A 422 -3.62 -13.50 11.46
C GLU A 422 -2.45 -13.21 12.41
N GLY A 423 -1.44 -12.57 11.90
CA GLY A 423 -0.17 -12.27 12.55
C GLY A 423 0.97 -12.04 11.56
N MET A 424 0.79 -12.28 10.25
CA MET A 424 1.86 -12.15 9.29
C MET A 424 2.09 -10.71 8.82
N GLN A 425 3.32 -10.36 8.83
CA GLN A 425 3.93 -9.08 8.48
C GLN A 425 3.58 -8.68 7.04
N LYS A 426 2.82 -7.60 6.86
CA LYS A 426 2.48 -7.03 5.54
C LYS A 426 3.70 -6.51 4.77
N SER A 427 4.83 -6.40 5.42
CA SER A 427 6.09 -5.91 4.86
C SER A 427 7.01 -7.08 4.58
N SER A 428 7.27 -7.36 3.30
CA SER A 428 8.18 -8.41 2.82
C SER A 428 9.67 -8.06 2.98
N ASN A 429 10.00 -6.81 3.33
CA ASN A 429 11.37 -6.30 3.42
C ASN A 429 11.84 -6.07 4.86
N VAL A 430 11.24 -6.77 5.82
CA VAL A 430 11.64 -6.68 7.22
C VAL A 430 12.43 -7.92 7.60
N THR A 431 13.70 -7.73 7.91
CA THR A 431 14.56 -8.76 8.47
C THR A 431 14.64 -8.56 9.98
N TRP A 432 14.42 -9.62 10.74
CA TRP A 432 14.64 -9.58 12.17
C TRP A 432 16.10 -9.23 12.45
N HIS A 433 16.32 -8.11 13.11
CA HIS A 433 17.67 -7.70 13.55
C HIS A 433 18.03 -8.46 14.83
N ASP A 434 18.96 -9.38 14.73
CA ASP A 434 19.53 -10.03 15.90
C ASP A 434 20.51 -9.05 16.55
N THR A 435 20.12 -8.52 17.72
CA THR A 435 20.97 -7.62 18.49
C THR A 435 21.93 -8.44 19.34
N GLY A 436 23.17 -7.95 19.56
CA GLY A 436 24.16 -8.66 20.38
C GLY A 436 23.78 -8.84 21.86
N ILE A 437 22.64 -8.29 22.31
CA ILE A 437 22.06 -8.44 23.64
C ILE A 437 20.75 -9.21 23.52
N GLN A 438 20.75 -10.44 24.03
CA GLN A 438 19.61 -11.35 23.99
C GLN A 438 18.69 -11.18 25.22
N LYS A 439 17.46 -11.72 25.15
CA LYS A 439 16.51 -11.76 26.27
C LYS A 439 17.16 -12.31 27.54
N LYS A 440 17.90 -13.40 27.43
CA LYS A 440 18.62 -14.03 28.55
C LYS A 440 19.60 -13.09 29.26
N ASP A 441 20.33 -12.25 28.52
CA ASP A 441 21.28 -11.29 29.11
C ASP A 441 20.55 -10.22 29.94
N ARG A 442 19.37 -9.82 29.49
CA ARG A 442 18.49 -8.88 30.21
C ARG A 442 17.92 -9.51 31.47
N GLU A 443 17.47 -10.77 31.41
CA GLU A 443 16.92 -11.53 32.54
C GLU A 443 17.97 -11.78 33.62
N GLU A 444 19.20 -12.13 33.23
CA GLU A 444 20.33 -12.27 34.14
C GLU A 444 20.64 -10.95 34.88
N ARG A 445 20.66 -9.84 34.12
CA ARG A 445 20.87 -8.50 34.70
C ARG A 445 19.72 -8.08 35.61
N ASN A 446 18.50 -8.33 35.22
CA ASN A 446 17.30 -7.93 35.97
C ASN A 446 17.00 -8.86 37.15
N ARG A 447 17.63 -10.04 37.22
CA ARG A 447 17.39 -11.10 38.20
C ARG A 447 15.94 -11.60 38.24
N HIS A 448 15.24 -11.47 37.12
CA HIS A 448 13.90 -12.03 36.89
C HIS A 448 13.71 -12.30 35.40
N ARG A 449 12.74 -13.17 35.06
CA ARG A 449 12.38 -13.44 33.67
C ARG A 449 11.46 -12.35 33.13
N GLY A 450 11.58 -12.07 31.84
CA GLY A 450 10.62 -11.26 31.09
C GLY A 450 9.41 -12.10 30.71
N VAL A 451 8.21 -11.73 31.18
CA VAL A 451 6.99 -12.50 31.01
C VAL A 451 5.78 -11.60 30.81
N VAL A 452 4.71 -12.17 30.26
CA VAL A 452 3.40 -11.51 30.13
C VAL A 452 2.44 -12.06 31.18
N VAL A 453 1.86 -11.19 32.00
CA VAL A 453 0.80 -11.48 32.95
C VAL A 453 -0.49 -10.88 32.41
N TRP A 454 -1.31 -11.70 31.78
CA TRP A 454 -2.49 -11.28 31.03
C TRP A 454 -3.76 -11.32 31.90
N LEU A 455 -4.19 -10.15 32.39
CA LEU A 455 -5.44 -10.03 33.16
C LEU A 455 -6.63 -9.88 32.21
N THR A 456 -7.61 -10.79 32.34
CA THR A 456 -8.87 -10.75 31.61
C THR A 456 -10.07 -10.79 32.59
N GLY A 457 -11.23 -10.27 32.17
CA GLY A 457 -12.47 -10.23 32.97
C GLY A 457 -13.36 -9.05 32.58
N LEU A 458 -14.58 -9.02 33.13
CA LEU A 458 -15.60 -8.00 32.86
C LEU A 458 -15.13 -6.58 33.24
N SER A 459 -15.74 -5.55 32.68
CA SER A 459 -15.59 -4.18 33.18
C SER A 459 -15.97 -4.12 34.68
N GLY A 460 -15.27 -3.33 35.48
CA GLY A 460 -15.59 -3.23 36.92
C GLY A 460 -15.21 -4.43 37.78
N CYS A 461 -14.67 -5.54 37.23
CA CYS A 461 -14.24 -6.69 38.02
C CYS A 461 -12.93 -6.48 38.82
N GLY A 462 -12.22 -5.33 38.67
CA GLY A 462 -11.06 -4.98 39.49
C GLY A 462 -9.70 -5.21 38.83
N LYS A 463 -9.60 -5.50 37.55
CA LYS A 463 -8.34 -5.75 36.83
C LYS A 463 -7.26 -4.69 37.06
N SER A 464 -7.56 -3.42 36.78
CA SER A 464 -6.58 -2.33 36.90
C SER A 464 -6.14 -2.11 38.34
N THR A 465 -7.03 -2.33 39.31
CA THR A 465 -6.71 -2.24 40.75
C THR A 465 -5.74 -3.34 41.17
N VAL A 466 -6.02 -4.59 40.78
CA VAL A 466 -5.12 -5.73 41.05
C VAL A 466 -3.80 -5.55 40.33
N ALA A 467 -3.82 -5.15 39.05
CA ALA A 467 -2.61 -4.90 38.27
C ALA A 467 -1.69 -3.86 38.94
N THR A 468 -2.26 -2.74 39.42
CA THR A 468 -1.52 -1.69 40.13
C THR A 468 -0.90 -2.22 41.43
N ALA A 469 -1.63 -3.01 42.21
CA ALA A 469 -1.12 -3.59 43.46
C ALA A 469 0.02 -4.60 43.20
N VAL A 470 -0.09 -5.41 42.13
CA VAL A 470 1.00 -6.33 41.72
C VAL A 470 2.22 -5.53 41.26
N GLN A 471 2.01 -4.50 40.40
CA GLN A 471 3.09 -3.64 39.94
C GLN A 471 3.87 -3.02 41.13
N GLN A 472 3.13 -2.46 42.08
CA GLN A 472 3.77 -1.82 43.25
C GLN A 472 4.64 -2.81 44.01
N ARG A 473 4.15 -4.02 44.33
CA ARG A 473 4.90 -5.06 45.04
C ARG A 473 6.16 -5.51 44.31
N LEU A 474 6.08 -5.66 42.99
CA LEU A 474 7.22 -6.06 42.17
C LEU A 474 8.25 -4.94 42.05
N PHE A 475 7.76 -3.69 41.87
CA PHE A 475 8.63 -2.52 41.78
C PHE A 475 9.39 -2.24 43.06
N GLU A 476 8.74 -2.34 44.23
CA GLU A 476 9.37 -2.18 45.54
C GLU A 476 10.48 -3.23 45.79
N LYS A 477 10.39 -4.39 45.15
CA LYS A 477 11.39 -5.45 45.15
C LYS A 477 12.48 -5.27 44.09
N GLY A 478 12.45 -4.20 43.34
CA GLY A 478 13.44 -3.87 42.29
C GLY A 478 13.26 -4.60 40.97
N HIS A 479 12.10 -5.22 40.75
CA HIS A 479 11.81 -5.85 39.44
C HIS A 479 11.34 -4.83 38.39
N GLN A 480 11.74 -5.04 37.16
CA GLN A 480 11.25 -4.23 36.04
C GLN A 480 9.85 -4.69 35.63
N VAL A 481 8.86 -3.87 35.90
CA VAL A 481 7.44 -4.18 35.66
C VAL A 481 6.76 -3.01 34.99
N TYR A 482 5.87 -3.30 34.03
CA TYR A 482 5.08 -2.30 33.34
C TYR A 482 3.63 -2.77 33.13
N ILE A 483 2.67 -1.84 33.25
CA ILE A 483 1.25 -2.12 32.99
C ILE A 483 0.85 -1.54 31.65
N LEU A 484 0.28 -2.38 30.80
CA LEU A 484 -0.47 -1.99 29.62
C LEU A 484 -1.96 -2.00 30.00
N ASP A 485 -2.53 -0.83 30.24
CA ASP A 485 -3.95 -0.68 30.62
C ASP A 485 -4.80 -0.29 29.40
N GLY A 486 -6.01 -0.85 29.31
CA GLY A 486 -6.90 -0.71 28.17
C GLY A 486 -7.31 0.73 27.84
N ASP A 487 -7.49 1.57 28.86
CA ASP A 487 -7.83 2.97 28.65
C ASP A 487 -6.60 3.77 28.20
N ASN A 488 -5.45 3.54 28.83
CA ASN A 488 -4.23 4.28 28.53
C ASN A 488 -3.74 4.08 27.09
N VAL A 489 -3.79 2.85 26.57
CA VAL A 489 -3.34 2.58 25.19
C VAL A 489 -4.27 3.17 24.15
N ARG A 490 -5.54 3.42 24.50
CA ARG A 490 -6.50 4.07 23.61
C ARG A 490 -6.29 5.59 23.48
N HIS A 491 -5.45 6.20 24.31
CA HIS A 491 -5.03 7.60 24.13
C HIS A 491 -3.89 7.75 23.09
N GLY A 492 -3.29 6.67 22.62
CA GLY A 492 -2.19 6.68 21.67
C GLY A 492 -2.25 5.48 20.72
N LEU A 493 -1.59 4.38 21.08
CA LEU A 493 -1.40 3.19 20.23
C LEU A 493 -2.67 2.66 19.56
N ASN A 494 -3.80 2.72 20.24
CA ASN A 494 -5.11 2.23 19.78
C ASN A 494 -6.16 3.35 19.73
N GLY A 495 -5.73 4.60 19.55
CA GLY A 495 -6.62 5.77 19.46
C GLY A 495 -7.48 5.79 18.21
N ASP A 496 -7.10 5.03 17.19
CA ASP A 496 -7.81 4.84 15.93
C ASP A 496 -8.89 3.74 15.98
N LEU A 497 -8.98 2.99 17.08
CA LEU A 497 -9.90 1.85 17.21
C LEU A 497 -11.15 2.23 18.04
N GLY A 498 -12.33 1.83 17.52
CA GLY A 498 -13.62 1.90 18.20
C GLY A 498 -13.87 0.70 19.12
N PHE A 499 -15.15 0.29 19.22
CA PHE A 499 -15.62 -0.82 20.06
C PHE A 499 -16.40 -1.88 19.27
N SER A 500 -16.30 -1.87 17.92
CA SER A 500 -16.85 -2.97 17.11
C SER A 500 -16.13 -4.29 17.44
N PRO A 501 -16.70 -5.45 17.11
CA PRO A 501 -16.00 -6.74 17.28
C PRO A 501 -14.62 -6.76 16.63
N GLU A 502 -14.49 -6.21 15.41
CA GLU A 502 -13.24 -6.11 14.64
C GLU A 502 -12.22 -5.19 15.33
N ASP A 503 -12.67 -4.03 15.84
CA ASP A 503 -11.81 -3.11 16.57
C ASP A 503 -11.30 -3.71 17.88
N ARG A 504 -12.12 -4.52 18.54
CA ARG A 504 -11.71 -5.24 19.77
C ARG A 504 -10.66 -6.30 19.48
N GLU A 505 -10.84 -7.07 18.42
CA GLU A 505 -9.89 -8.07 17.98
C GLU A 505 -8.53 -7.42 17.63
N GLU A 506 -8.53 -6.35 16.83
CA GLU A 506 -7.32 -5.60 16.48
C GLU A 506 -6.68 -4.95 17.72
N ASN A 507 -7.47 -4.44 18.66
CA ASN A 507 -6.95 -3.92 19.91
C ASN A 507 -6.16 -5.00 20.68
N ILE A 508 -6.71 -6.20 20.84
CA ILE A 508 -6.05 -7.31 21.54
C ILE A 508 -4.82 -7.80 20.76
N ARG A 509 -4.88 -7.85 19.44
CA ARG A 509 -3.74 -8.18 18.59
C ARG A 509 -2.57 -7.23 18.82
N ARG A 510 -2.79 -5.91 18.74
CA ARG A 510 -1.73 -4.91 18.96
C ARG A 510 -1.13 -5.03 20.36
N ILE A 511 -1.97 -5.23 21.36
CA ILE A 511 -1.47 -5.37 22.74
C ILE A 511 -0.68 -6.65 22.93
N GLY A 512 -1.08 -7.76 22.33
CA GLY A 512 -0.30 -9.01 22.35
C GLY A 512 1.12 -8.82 21.82
N GLU A 513 1.28 -8.14 20.68
CA GLU A 513 2.60 -7.82 20.11
C GLU A 513 3.44 -6.90 21.00
N VAL A 514 2.84 -5.84 21.53
CA VAL A 514 3.55 -4.91 22.44
C VAL A 514 3.96 -5.62 23.72
N ALA A 515 3.06 -6.42 24.31
CA ALA A 515 3.37 -7.19 25.53
C ALA A 515 4.55 -8.17 25.29
N ARG A 516 4.58 -8.85 24.14
CA ARG A 516 5.71 -9.70 23.73
C ARG A 516 7.03 -8.94 23.65
N LEU A 517 7.03 -7.75 23.02
CA LEU A 517 8.24 -6.93 22.93
C LEU A 517 8.76 -6.47 24.29
N PHE A 518 7.87 -6.10 25.21
CA PHE A 518 8.24 -5.75 26.58
C PHE A 518 8.80 -6.97 27.34
N ALA A 519 8.19 -8.14 27.20
CA ALA A 519 8.69 -9.37 27.79
C ALA A 519 10.06 -9.76 27.22
N ASP A 520 10.28 -9.61 25.91
CA ASP A 520 11.60 -9.80 25.28
C ASP A 520 12.64 -8.77 25.79
N ALA A 521 12.21 -7.52 26.04
CA ALA A 521 13.05 -6.49 26.67
C ALA A 521 13.37 -6.79 28.14
N GLY A 522 12.85 -7.88 28.73
CA GLY A 522 13.12 -8.33 30.09
C GLY A 522 12.17 -7.76 31.15
N PHE A 523 11.00 -7.24 30.76
CA PHE A 523 9.99 -6.74 31.70
C PHE A 523 9.00 -7.82 32.11
N ILE A 524 8.49 -7.73 33.33
CA ILE A 524 7.26 -8.39 33.74
C ILE A 524 6.13 -7.47 33.25
N THR A 525 5.46 -7.86 32.17
CA THR A 525 4.45 -7.04 31.51
C THR A 525 3.07 -7.46 31.96
N ILE A 526 2.37 -6.58 32.65
CA ILE A 526 1.00 -6.82 33.12
C ILE A 526 0.04 -6.18 32.13
N THR A 527 -0.87 -6.95 31.55
CA THR A 527 -1.92 -6.39 30.69
C THR A 527 -3.25 -6.36 31.45
N SER A 528 -4.04 -5.29 31.29
CA SER A 528 -5.33 -5.09 31.96
C SER A 528 -6.40 -4.78 30.93
N PHE A 529 -6.99 -5.82 30.32
CA PHE A 529 -7.99 -5.72 29.26
C PHE A 529 -9.22 -6.60 29.55
N ILE A 530 -10.38 -6.26 28.99
CA ILE A 530 -11.54 -7.16 29.02
C ILE A 530 -11.22 -8.44 28.26
N SER A 531 -10.63 -8.32 27.05
CA SER A 531 -10.27 -9.42 26.13
C SER A 531 -11.33 -10.54 26.11
N PRO A 532 -12.53 -10.25 25.55
CA PRO A 532 -13.73 -11.06 25.79
C PRO A 532 -13.71 -12.41 25.07
N TYR A 533 -12.91 -12.60 24.03
CA TYR A 533 -12.94 -13.82 23.21
C TYR A 533 -11.72 -14.70 23.51
N ILE A 534 -11.96 -16.02 23.65
CA ILE A 534 -10.92 -17.03 23.88
C ILE A 534 -9.89 -16.99 22.76
N LYS A 535 -10.35 -16.95 21.50
CA LYS A 535 -9.46 -16.92 20.33
C LYS A 535 -8.42 -15.78 20.36
N ASP A 536 -8.82 -14.60 20.86
CA ASP A 536 -7.93 -13.43 20.89
C ASP A 536 -6.87 -13.58 21.99
N ARG A 537 -7.25 -14.18 23.12
CA ARG A 537 -6.33 -14.49 24.22
C ARG A 537 -5.35 -15.60 23.85
N ASP A 538 -5.84 -16.66 23.19
CA ASP A 538 -5.00 -17.76 22.68
C ASP A 538 -4.00 -17.25 21.65
N ARG A 539 -4.41 -16.32 20.79
CA ARG A 539 -3.50 -15.64 19.87
C ARG A 539 -2.42 -14.87 20.62
N ALA A 540 -2.77 -14.04 21.60
CA ALA A 540 -1.78 -13.32 22.41
C ALA A 540 -0.82 -14.29 23.13
N ARG A 541 -1.32 -15.44 23.60
CA ARG A 541 -0.52 -16.51 24.20
C ARG A 541 0.49 -17.09 23.19
N SER A 542 0.05 -17.40 21.97
CA SER A 542 0.88 -18.02 20.93
C SER A 542 2.06 -17.17 20.45
N LEU A 543 2.03 -15.87 20.72
CA LEU A 543 3.14 -14.96 20.43
C LEU A 543 4.35 -15.14 21.38
N ASN A 544 4.16 -15.85 22.49
CA ASN A 544 5.15 -16.00 23.54
C ASN A 544 5.58 -17.46 23.71
N PRO A 545 6.81 -17.75 24.20
CA PRO A 545 7.16 -19.09 24.67
C PRO A 545 6.15 -19.58 25.72
N GLU A 546 5.92 -20.89 25.78
CA GLU A 546 4.88 -21.52 26.62
C GLU A 546 4.96 -21.09 28.09
N ASP A 547 6.15 -20.92 28.65
CA ASP A 547 6.37 -20.51 30.04
C ASP A 547 6.45 -18.99 30.28
N ASP A 548 6.29 -18.18 29.24
CA ASP A 548 6.44 -16.72 29.32
C ASP A 548 5.10 -15.97 29.24
N PHE A 549 3.97 -16.69 29.19
CA PHE A 549 2.63 -16.12 29.20
C PHE A 549 1.76 -16.76 30.28
N MET A 550 1.10 -15.94 31.09
CA MET A 550 0.20 -16.38 32.17
C MET A 550 -1.13 -15.65 32.05
N GLU A 551 -2.20 -16.39 31.91
CA GLU A 551 -3.56 -15.84 31.90
C GLU A 551 -4.10 -15.78 33.34
N VAL A 552 -4.51 -14.58 33.76
CA VAL A 552 -5.12 -14.32 35.06
C VAL A 552 -6.58 -13.95 34.86
N PHE A 553 -7.47 -14.85 35.22
CA PHE A 553 -8.90 -14.58 35.19
C PHE A 553 -9.31 -13.80 36.43
N VAL A 554 -9.61 -12.52 36.26
CA VAL A 554 -10.15 -11.66 37.34
C VAL A 554 -11.67 -11.77 37.29
N LYS A 555 -12.21 -12.66 38.14
CA LYS A 555 -13.60 -13.04 38.19
C LYS A 555 -14.37 -12.23 39.22
N ALA A 556 -15.54 -11.73 38.83
CA ALA A 556 -16.57 -11.23 39.71
C ALA A 556 -17.93 -11.45 39.05
N PRO A 557 -19.00 -11.74 39.83
CA PRO A 557 -20.35 -11.80 39.29
C PRO A 557 -20.75 -10.50 38.61
N LEU A 558 -21.51 -10.61 37.50
CA LEU A 558 -21.97 -9.45 36.74
C LEU A 558 -22.66 -8.40 37.64
N SER A 559 -23.50 -8.84 38.57
CA SER A 559 -24.18 -7.96 39.53
C SER A 559 -23.21 -7.12 40.37
N VAL A 560 -22.07 -7.71 40.77
CA VAL A 560 -21.03 -7.01 41.53
C VAL A 560 -20.28 -6.01 40.61
N CYS A 561 -20.08 -6.36 39.37
CA CYS A 561 -19.46 -5.45 38.39
C CYS A 561 -20.39 -4.25 38.09
N GLU A 562 -21.70 -4.49 37.96
CA GLU A 562 -22.72 -3.45 37.78
C GLU A 562 -22.85 -2.54 39.01
N GLU A 563 -22.81 -3.11 40.23
CA GLU A 563 -22.83 -2.32 41.46
C GLU A 563 -21.61 -1.42 41.60
N ARG A 564 -20.44 -1.92 41.21
CA ARG A 564 -19.20 -1.15 41.25
C ARG A 564 -19.17 -0.02 40.21
N ASP A 565 -19.59 -0.27 39.00
CA ASP A 565 -19.63 0.60 37.80
C ASP A 565 -18.88 1.95 37.90
N PRO A 566 -17.58 1.95 38.14
CA PRO A 566 -16.80 3.16 38.47
C PRO A 566 -16.82 4.24 37.38
N LYS A 567 -17.22 3.88 36.18
CA LYS A 567 -17.25 4.76 34.99
C LYS A 567 -18.69 5.02 34.49
N GLY A 568 -19.71 4.48 35.11
CA GLY A 568 -21.13 4.58 34.68
C GLY A 568 -21.40 3.90 33.33
N LEU A 569 -20.57 2.92 32.93
CA LEU A 569 -20.67 2.26 31.63
C LEU A 569 -21.81 1.24 31.59
N TYR A 570 -22.05 0.52 32.70
CA TYR A 570 -23.17 -0.42 32.82
C TYR A 570 -24.52 0.30 32.77
N GLN A 571 -24.62 1.44 33.47
CA GLN A 571 -25.83 2.26 33.43
C GLN A 571 -26.11 2.68 31.96
N LYS A 572 -25.13 3.23 31.25
CA LYS A 572 -25.27 3.65 29.84
C LYS A 572 -25.62 2.48 28.92
N ALA A 573 -25.07 1.28 29.18
CA ALA A 573 -25.39 0.08 28.41
C ALA A 573 -26.83 -0.38 28.63
N ARG A 574 -27.33 -0.34 29.89
CA ARG A 574 -28.72 -0.65 30.23
C ARG A 574 -29.72 0.35 29.66
N GLU A 575 -29.34 1.62 29.57
CA GLU A 575 -30.11 2.68 28.93
C GLU A 575 -30.05 2.61 27.38
N GLY A 576 -29.29 1.68 26.81
CA GLY A 576 -29.12 1.50 25.35
C GLY A 576 -28.25 2.56 24.65
N VAL A 577 -27.57 3.40 25.43
CA VAL A 577 -26.63 4.43 24.91
C VAL A 577 -25.37 3.78 24.35
N ILE A 578 -24.86 2.73 25.03
CA ILE A 578 -23.74 1.93 24.57
C ILE A 578 -24.28 0.64 23.97
N LYS A 579 -24.08 0.47 22.66
CA LYS A 579 -24.40 -0.78 21.96
C LYS A 579 -23.23 -1.75 22.10
N GLU A 580 -23.50 -3.07 22.10
CA GLU A 580 -22.47 -4.12 22.13
C GLU A 580 -21.54 -4.05 23.38
N PHE A 581 -22.07 -3.83 24.55
CA PHE A 581 -21.33 -3.80 25.80
C PHE A 581 -21.09 -5.22 26.35
N THR A 582 -19.83 -5.59 26.59
CA THR A 582 -19.45 -6.93 27.08
C THR A 582 -20.08 -7.25 28.43
N GLY A 583 -20.77 -8.38 28.51
CA GLY A 583 -21.50 -8.83 29.68
C GLY A 583 -22.97 -8.39 29.73
N ILE A 584 -23.43 -7.45 28.87
CA ILE A 584 -24.82 -7.02 28.75
C ILE A 584 -25.41 -7.41 27.40
N SER A 585 -24.90 -6.84 26.30
CA SER A 585 -25.35 -7.04 24.93
C SER A 585 -24.33 -7.72 24.02
N ALA A 586 -23.07 -7.88 24.49
CA ALA A 586 -22.02 -8.65 23.84
C ALA A 586 -21.48 -9.74 24.80
N PRO A 587 -21.04 -10.90 24.30
CA PRO A 587 -20.58 -12.01 25.10
C PRO A 587 -19.23 -11.72 25.77
N TYR A 588 -18.98 -12.42 26.88
CA TYR A 588 -17.66 -12.63 27.46
C TYR A 588 -17.46 -14.14 27.62
N GLU A 589 -16.43 -14.67 26.99
CA GLU A 589 -16.04 -16.07 27.05
C GLU A 589 -15.03 -16.26 28.19
N GLU A 590 -15.47 -16.93 29.27
CA GLU A 590 -14.59 -17.22 30.42
C GLU A 590 -13.40 -18.09 29.94
N PRO A 591 -12.16 -17.85 30.46
CA PRO A 591 -11.03 -18.72 30.17
C PRO A 591 -11.28 -20.16 30.60
N GLU A 592 -10.92 -21.12 29.74
CA GLU A 592 -11.10 -22.55 30.07
C GLU A 592 -10.01 -23.05 31.02
N ASN A 593 -8.76 -22.62 30.86
CA ASN A 593 -7.61 -23.09 31.62
C ASN A 593 -6.67 -21.93 32.01
N PRO A 594 -7.14 -20.92 32.76
CA PRO A 594 -6.27 -19.84 33.21
C PRO A 594 -5.27 -20.33 34.26
N GLU A 595 -4.05 -19.84 34.23
CA GLU A 595 -3.02 -20.16 35.22
C GLU A 595 -3.42 -19.68 36.63
N ILE A 596 -4.17 -18.57 36.70
CA ILE A 596 -4.61 -17.99 37.97
C ILE A 596 -6.05 -17.51 37.85
N VAL A 597 -6.87 -17.85 38.87
CA VAL A 597 -8.20 -17.28 39.02
C VAL A 597 -8.23 -16.40 40.29
N ILE A 598 -8.66 -15.15 40.15
CA ILE A 598 -8.82 -14.17 41.24
C ILE A 598 -10.31 -13.84 41.40
N GLU A 599 -10.91 -14.20 42.52
CA GLU A 599 -12.34 -13.91 42.83
C GLU A 599 -12.43 -12.60 43.65
N THR A 600 -12.52 -11.46 42.96
CA THR A 600 -12.46 -10.12 43.59
C THR A 600 -13.72 -9.73 44.40
N ASP A 601 -14.77 -10.53 44.36
CA ASP A 601 -15.92 -10.41 45.24
C ASP A 601 -15.68 -11.07 46.60
N ARG A 602 -14.61 -11.91 46.72
CA ARG A 602 -14.30 -12.69 47.94
C ARG A 602 -12.90 -12.42 48.46
N MET A 603 -12.03 -11.89 47.65
CA MET A 603 -10.63 -11.60 47.97
C MET A 603 -10.41 -10.10 48.02
N SER A 604 -9.66 -9.66 49.00
CA SER A 604 -9.11 -8.29 49.04
C SER A 604 -8.12 -8.06 47.90
N VAL A 605 -7.83 -6.78 47.60
CA VAL A 605 -6.80 -6.39 46.61
C VAL A 605 -5.44 -6.96 46.98
N ASP A 606 -5.11 -6.94 48.28
CA ASP A 606 -3.83 -7.45 48.80
C ASP A 606 -3.70 -8.96 48.62
N GLU A 607 -4.71 -9.73 48.99
CA GLU A 607 -4.74 -11.19 48.78
C GLU A 607 -4.66 -11.55 47.28
N SER A 608 -5.32 -10.79 46.45
CA SER A 608 -5.32 -10.97 45.00
C SER A 608 -3.91 -10.74 44.42
N ALA A 609 -3.27 -9.67 44.83
CA ALA A 609 -1.91 -9.35 44.39
C ALA A 609 -0.88 -10.36 44.91
N ASP A 610 -1.00 -10.77 46.19
CA ASP A 610 -0.10 -11.77 46.80
C ASP A 610 -0.21 -13.13 46.10
N LYS A 611 -1.40 -13.52 45.65
CA LYS A 611 -1.61 -14.75 44.89
C LYS A 611 -0.85 -14.74 43.58
N ILE A 612 -0.87 -13.62 42.83
CA ILE A 612 -0.14 -13.47 41.57
C ILE A 612 1.37 -13.46 41.84
N VAL A 613 1.85 -12.67 42.80
CA VAL A 613 3.27 -12.59 43.14
C VAL A 613 3.80 -13.94 43.62
N SER A 614 3.03 -14.68 44.42
CA SER A 614 3.40 -16.03 44.88
C SER A 614 3.52 -17.01 43.71
N TYR A 615 2.61 -16.96 42.76
CA TYR A 615 2.70 -17.78 41.56
C TYR A 615 3.94 -17.45 40.71
N LEU A 616 4.28 -16.16 40.55
CA LEU A 616 5.51 -15.75 39.86
C LEU A 616 6.78 -16.28 40.56
N LYS A 617 6.80 -16.34 41.90
CA LYS A 617 7.87 -16.95 42.66
C LYS A 617 7.92 -18.46 42.46
N GLU A 618 6.79 -19.14 42.57
CA GLU A 618 6.70 -20.60 42.42
C GLU A 618 7.22 -21.05 41.05
N LYS A 619 6.90 -20.27 39.99
CA LYS A 619 7.38 -20.51 38.62
C LYS A 619 8.85 -20.07 38.40
N GLY A 620 9.54 -19.55 39.42
CA GLY A 620 10.92 -19.10 39.31
C GLY A 620 11.10 -17.88 38.39
N ILE A 621 10.03 -17.12 38.14
CA ILE A 621 10.10 -15.91 37.33
C ILE A 621 10.78 -14.79 38.09
N ILE A 622 10.47 -14.64 39.36
CA ILE A 622 11.12 -13.72 40.28
C ILE A 622 11.90 -14.51 41.36
N ARG A 623 13.06 -13.99 41.72
CA ARG A 623 13.86 -14.52 42.82
C ARG A 623 13.63 -13.70 44.10
N GLU A 624 13.92 -14.25 45.25
CA GLU A 624 13.77 -13.54 46.53
C GLU A 624 14.65 -12.29 46.64
#